data_c12f68928980b55b731594f1e9a4229a
#
_entry.id   c12f68928980b55b731594f1e9a4229a
#
_cell.length_a   1.000
_cell.length_b   1.000
_cell.length_c   1.000
_cell.angle_alpha   90.00
_cell.angle_beta   90.00
_cell.angle_gamma   90.00
#
_symmetry.space_group_name_H-M   'P 1'
#
loop_
_entity.id
_entity.type
_entity.pdbx_description
1 polymer ?
#
loop_
_entity_poly.entity_id
_entity_poly.type
_entity_poly.pdbx_seq_one_letter_code
_entity_poly.pdbx_strand_id
1 'polypeptide(L)'
;LQLPALLASLFTHDLTVLQTLFSLTYTAIPLIALGLSWLVVRRQHPALFIWAVFGIGLGTLPGQFSFVNDANVAIQLCWPLLLAVLTGLPRRQLPIVLGVSVILLVTHPEAVVFFALLAGLCGLLAILRAEGAPRRHLLIWAAILAGFSGLTVLKFLIFHTEYETDQLTIDTLLDHFQAAVWGLPLAAIGCSWLAGLALFLRSQLKNSVAAKICGVTELAALLATGLLLFIWARDPHFWERAIDFRTWELASSMPFMGLATFDSFRKPERHTTIQWNHQLLAGRMIALIFLVVLAVQSTTWFSMTQRVQETLETSPTACINIASIKWLGRIPVGHWSITPYSLWLGGEQPTHIIASGYQCDDSRLAQQVGITSWDWQPWDQEQLDLSLLKQKINLEMKR
;
A
#
# COMPACT_ATOMS: atom_id res chain seq x y z
N LEU A 1 -5.94 -10.78 -0.99
CA LEU A 1 -6.56 -9.83 -1.93
C LEU A 1 -7.43 -10.50 -2.99
N GLN A 2 -6.95 -11.56 -3.61
CA GLN A 2 -7.66 -12.26 -4.68
C GLN A 2 -8.84 -13.10 -4.19
N LEU A 3 -8.88 -13.48 -2.91
CA LEU A 3 -9.87 -14.42 -2.37
C LEU A 3 -11.34 -14.05 -2.68
N PRO A 4 -11.81 -12.78 -2.54
CA PRO A 4 -13.18 -12.45 -2.88
C PRO A 4 -13.48 -12.61 -4.37
N ALA A 5 -12.55 -12.24 -5.25
CA ALA A 5 -12.69 -12.43 -6.69
C ALA A 5 -12.62 -13.92 -7.06
N LEU A 6 -11.73 -14.70 -6.44
CA LEU A 6 -11.65 -16.15 -6.62
C LEU A 6 -12.93 -16.86 -6.15
N LEU A 7 -13.51 -16.46 -5.02
CA LEU A 7 -14.79 -17.00 -4.58
C LEU A 7 -15.92 -16.64 -5.54
N ALA A 8 -15.93 -15.41 -6.05
CA ALA A 8 -16.93 -14.98 -7.02
C ALA A 8 -16.78 -15.71 -8.36
N SER A 9 -15.56 -16.07 -8.78
CA SER A 9 -15.32 -16.81 -10.03
C SER A 9 -15.95 -18.22 -10.03
N LEU A 10 -16.31 -18.75 -8.85
CA LEU A 10 -17.10 -19.98 -8.74
C LEU A 10 -18.56 -19.80 -9.18
N PHE A 11 -19.06 -18.57 -9.24
CA PHE A 11 -20.47 -18.26 -9.52
C PHE A 11 -20.66 -17.38 -10.76
N THR A 12 -19.62 -16.67 -11.21
CA THR A 12 -19.67 -15.81 -12.39
C THR A 12 -18.34 -15.81 -13.13
N HIS A 13 -18.43 -15.77 -14.46
CA HIS A 13 -17.27 -15.61 -15.34
C HIS A 13 -17.23 -14.19 -15.94
N ASP A 14 -18.10 -13.28 -15.49
CA ASP A 14 -18.09 -11.87 -15.90
C ASP A 14 -16.84 -11.19 -15.38
N LEU A 15 -15.92 -10.88 -16.27
CA LEU A 15 -14.63 -10.27 -15.98
C LEU A 15 -14.81 -8.89 -15.28
N THR A 16 -15.83 -8.14 -15.66
CA THR A 16 -16.14 -6.83 -15.07
C THR A 16 -16.52 -6.96 -13.60
N VAL A 17 -17.30 -7.98 -13.26
CA VAL A 17 -17.68 -8.28 -11.87
C VAL A 17 -16.45 -8.67 -11.05
N LEU A 18 -15.62 -9.56 -11.58
CA LEU A 18 -14.40 -10.02 -10.90
C LEU A 18 -13.40 -8.87 -10.67
N GLN A 19 -13.18 -8.02 -11.66
CA GLN A 19 -12.34 -6.83 -11.58
C GLN A 19 -12.88 -5.85 -10.54
N THR A 20 -14.19 -5.61 -10.56
CA THR A 20 -14.84 -4.71 -9.61
C THR A 20 -14.67 -5.21 -8.17
N LEU A 21 -14.88 -6.50 -7.94
CA LEU A 21 -14.70 -7.11 -6.61
C LEU A 21 -13.24 -7.03 -6.14
N PHE A 22 -12.29 -7.29 -7.02
CA PHE A 22 -10.88 -7.18 -6.72
C PHE A 22 -10.50 -5.74 -6.35
N SER A 23 -10.91 -4.76 -7.16
CA SER A 23 -10.65 -3.34 -6.94
C SER A 23 -11.30 -2.83 -5.67
N LEU A 24 -12.56 -3.22 -5.39
CA LEU A 24 -13.27 -2.88 -4.16
C LEU A 24 -12.57 -3.48 -2.94
N THR A 25 -12.12 -4.72 -3.03
CA THR A 25 -11.40 -5.36 -1.93
C THR A 25 -10.13 -4.62 -1.61
N TYR A 26 -9.34 -4.28 -2.64
CA TYR A 26 -8.09 -3.55 -2.48
C TYR A 26 -8.30 -2.15 -1.89
N THR A 27 -9.24 -1.39 -2.43
CA THR A 27 -9.56 -0.03 -1.93
C THR A 27 -10.18 -0.03 -0.54
N ALA A 28 -10.82 -1.11 -0.11
CA ALA A 28 -11.39 -1.23 1.23
C ALA A 28 -10.34 -1.50 2.32
N ILE A 29 -9.15 -2.02 1.99
CA ILE A 29 -8.14 -2.42 2.98
C ILE A 29 -7.72 -1.29 3.91
N PRO A 30 -7.40 -0.05 3.46
CA PRO A 30 -7.08 1.03 4.37
C PRO A 30 -8.21 1.32 5.36
N LEU A 31 -9.46 1.26 4.90
CA LEU A 31 -10.64 1.47 5.76
C LEU A 31 -10.81 0.33 6.76
N ILE A 32 -10.57 -0.91 6.32
CA ILE A 32 -10.57 -2.08 7.19
C ILE A 32 -9.46 -1.96 8.24
N ALA A 33 -8.26 -1.61 7.85
CA ALA A 33 -7.13 -1.42 8.75
C ALA A 33 -7.38 -0.31 9.78
N LEU A 34 -7.96 0.82 9.36
CA LEU A 34 -8.40 1.90 10.25
C LEU A 34 -9.52 1.42 11.19
N GLY A 35 -10.53 0.72 10.67
CA GLY A 35 -11.61 0.17 11.46
C GLY A 35 -11.12 -0.80 12.54
N LEU A 36 -10.23 -1.74 12.17
CA LEU A 36 -9.60 -2.66 13.11
C LEU A 36 -8.73 -1.92 14.14
N SER A 37 -7.96 -0.93 13.71
CA SER A 37 -7.16 -0.08 14.58
C SER A 37 -8.02 0.64 15.61
N TRP A 38 -9.15 1.21 15.16
CA TRP A 38 -10.13 1.83 16.07
C TRP A 38 -10.72 0.83 17.07
N LEU A 39 -11.16 -0.34 16.61
CA LEU A 39 -11.71 -1.38 17.48
C LEU A 39 -10.73 -1.79 18.58
N VAL A 40 -9.43 -1.84 18.26
CA VAL A 40 -8.35 -2.17 19.19
C VAL A 40 -8.23 -1.11 20.28
N VAL A 41 -8.16 0.20 19.93
CA VAL A 41 -7.80 1.26 20.88
C VAL A 41 -8.98 1.93 21.58
N ARG A 42 -10.20 1.89 21.01
CA ARG A 42 -11.34 2.72 21.40
C ARG A 42 -11.70 2.70 22.89
N ARG A 43 -11.43 1.61 23.60
CA ARG A 43 -11.81 1.44 25.00
C ARG A 43 -10.72 1.79 26.00
N GLN A 44 -9.44 1.72 25.61
CA GLN A 44 -8.32 1.88 26.54
C GLN A 44 -7.46 3.10 26.21
N HIS A 45 -7.14 3.29 24.92
CA HIS A 45 -6.22 4.33 24.45
C HIS A 45 -6.71 4.95 23.13
N PRO A 46 -7.93 5.56 23.08
CA PRO A 46 -8.49 6.07 21.83
C PRO A 46 -7.60 7.12 21.15
N ALA A 47 -6.79 7.83 21.93
CA ALA A 47 -5.85 8.84 21.42
C ALA A 47 -4.77 8.24 20.49
N LEU A 48 -4.41 6.97 20.65
CA LEU A 48 -3.44 6.31 19.78
C LEU A 48 -3.95 6.11 18.34
N PHE A 49 -5.28 6.19 18.13
CA PHE A 49 -5.87 6.04 16.80
C PHE A 49 -5.37 7.07 15.79
N ILE A 50 -5.06 8.28 16.26
CA ILE A 50 -4.60 9.35 15.37
C ILE A 50 -3.32 8.96 14.61
N TRP A 51 -2.44 8.17 15.23
CA TRP A 51 -1.20 7.74 14.61
C TRP A 51 -1.44 6.75 13.45
N ALA A 52 -2.43 5.86 13.60
CA ALA A 52 -2.86 5.01 12.49
C ALA A 52 -3.50 5.83 11.35
N VAL A 53 -4.25 6.89 11.69
CA VAL A 53 -4.80 7.82 10.68
C VAL A 53 -3.69 8.53 9.91
N PHE A 54 -2.65 9.00 10.59
CA PHE A 54 -1.47 9.57 9.93
C PHE A 54 -0.75 8.53 9.06
N GLY A 55 -0.40 7.37 9.62
CA GLY A 55 0.40 6.37 8.93
C GLY A 55 -0.32 5.72 7.75
N ILE A 56 -1.60 5.38 7.90
CA ILE A 56 -2.41 4.80 6.81
C ILE A 56 -2.83 5.91 5.82
N GLY A 57 -3.35 7.03 6.32
CA GLY A 57 -3.90 8.10 5.49
C GLY A 57 -2.85 8.83 4.64
N LEU A 58 -1.66 9.06 5.18
CA LEU A 58 -0.57 9.74 4.45
C LEU A 58 0.43 8.76 3.83
N GLY A 59 0.58 7.56 4.41
CA GLY A 59 1.50 6.55 3.90
C GLY A 59 1.02 5.83 2.65
N THR A 60 -0.29 5.60 2.52
CA THR A 60 -0.84 4.81 1.41
C THR A 60 -1.37 5.63 0.25
N LEU A 61 -1.54 6.95 0.47
CA LEU A 61 -2.24 7.83 -0.46
C LEU A 61 -1.75 7.80 -1.91
N PRO A 62 -0.46 7.88 -2.20
CA PRO A 62 -0.03 7.94 -3.57
C PRO A 62 -0.03 6.58 -4.27
N GLY A 63 0.15 5.49 -3.54
CA GLY A 63 0.29 4.14 -4.09
C GLY A 63 -1.02 3.41 -4.33
N GLN A 64 -2.09 3.81 -3.66
CA GLN A 64 -3.35 3.06 -3.61
C GLN A 64 -4.02 2.89 -4.98
N PHE A 65 -3.87 3.85 -5.90
CA PHE A 65 -4.52 3.80 -7.21
C PHE A 65 -3.70 3.15 -8.31
N SER A 66 -2.40 3.20 -8.20
CA SER A 66 -1.53 2.89 -9.32
C SER A 66 -0.91 1.52 -9.26
N PHE A 67 -0.82 0.95 -8.07
CA PHE A 67 -0.21 -0.37 -7.90
C PHE A 67 -0.95 -1.17 -6.84
N VAL A 68 -1.50 -2.30 -7.25
CA VAL A 68 -1.85 -3.36 -6.31
C VAL A 68 -0.55 -3.94 -5.78
N ASN A 69 -0.09 -3.42 -4.65
CA ASN A 69 1.13 -3.86 -4.00
C ASN A 69 0.78 -4.53 -2.67
N ASP A 70 1.18 -5.78 -2.53
CA ASP A 70 0.95 -6.55 -1.31
C ASP A 70 1.71 -5.98 -0.11
N ALA A 71 2.84 -5.29 -0.33
CA ALA A 71 3.56 -4.58 0.72
C ALA A 71 2.71 -3.48 1.36
N ASN A 72 1.91 -2.73 0.56
CA ASN A 72 0.98 -1.72 1.07
C ASN A 72 -0.01 -2.33 2.05
N VAL A 73 -0.58 -3.47 1.66
CA VAL A 73 -1.51 -4.21 2.50
C VAL A 73 -0.84 -4.64 3.80
N ALA A 74 0.40 -5.11 3.73
CA ALA A 74 1.15 -5.52 4.91
C ALA A 74 1.40 -4.34 5.87
N ILE A 75 1.82 -3.18 5.36
CA ILE A 75 2.06 -1.97 6.16
C ILE A 75 0.76 -1.49 6.81
N GLN A 76 -0.35 -1.46 6.06
CA GLN A 76 -1.65 -1.04 6.58
C GLN A 76 -2.15 -1.98 7.68
N LEU A 77 -2.06 -3.28 7.47
CA LEU A 77 -2.49 -4.29 8.44
C LEU A 77 -1.54 -4.42 9.64
N CYS A 78 -0.31 -3.93 9.54
CA CYS A 78 0.58 -3.84 10.68
C CYS A 78 0.06 -2.88 11.78
N TRP A 79 -0.71 -1.84 11.40
CA TRP A 79 -1.24 -0.84 12.36
C TRP A 79 -2.14 -1.43 13.44
N PRO A 80 -3.20 -2.21 13.14
CA PRO A 80 -3.99 -2.82 14.19
C PRO A 80 -3.17 -3.77 15.08
N LEU A 81 -2.15 -4.46 14.54
CA LEU A 81 -1.26 -5.30 15.35
C LEU A 81 -0.39 -4.47 16.28
N LEU A 82 0.25 -3.41 15.77
CA LEU A 82 1.05 -2.50 16.58
C LEU A 82 0.21 -1.91 17.73
N LEU A 83 -0.96 -1.39 17.42
CA LEU A 83 -1.84 -0.81 18.42
C LEU A 83 -2.32 -1.85 19.45
N ALA A 84 -2.54 -3.10 19.02
CA ALA A 84 -2.87 -4.19 19.94
C ALA A 84 -1.71 -4.47 20.91
N VAL A 85 -0.48 -4.51 20.41
CA VAL A 85 0.74 -4.67 21.25
C VAL A 85 0.86 -3.50 22.23
N LEU A 86 0.70 -2.25 21.77
CA LEU A 86 0.80 -1.05 22.61
C LEU A 86 -0.27 -0.99 23.70
N THR A 87 -1.46 -1.57 23.46
CA THR A 87 -2.55 -1.67 24.45
C THR A 87 -2.47 -2.93 25.33
N GLY A 88 -1.40 -3.73 25.21
CA GLY A 88 -1.13 -4.88 26.05
C GLY A 88 -1.89 -6.15 25.66
N LEU A 89 -2.40 -6.24 24.42
CA LEU A 89 -3.00 -7.46 23.84
C LEU A 89 -4.11 -8.08 24.71
N PRO A 90 -5.15 -7.36 25.12
CA PRO A 90 -6.22 -7.93 25.92
C PRO A 90 -6.94 -9.05 25.17
N ARG A 91 -7.43 -10.06 25.89
CA ARG A 91 -8.05 -11.29 25.33
C ARG A 91 -9.12 -10.99 24.26
N ARG A 92 -9.86 -9.90 24.39
CA ARG A 92 -10.91 -9.48 23.41
C ARG A 92 -10.35 -9.09 22.03
N GLN A 93 -9.05 -8.79 21.94
CA GLN A 93 -8.40 -8.42 20.68
C GLN A 93 -7.80 -9.65 19.98
N LEU A 94 -7.81 -10.82 20.63
CA LEU A 94 -7.23 -12.07 20.13
C LEU A 94 -7.74 -12.41 18.69
N PRO A 95 -9.03 -12.36 18.37
CA PRO A 95 -9.50 -12.69 17.03
C PRO A 95 -8.94 -11.73 15.96
N ILE A 96 -8.83 -10.42 16.28
CA ILE A 96 -8.26 -9.42 15.37
C ILE A 96 -6.78 -9.71 15.14
N VAL A 97 -6.02 -9.92 16.22
CA VAL A 97 -4.58 -10.15 16.15
C VAL A 97 -4.26 -11.40 15.36
N LEU A 98 -4.93 -12.53 15.67
CA LEU A 98 -4.71 -13.78 14.96
C LEU A 98 -5.15 -13.70 13.49
N GLY A 99 -6.34 -13.14 13.22
CA GLY A 99 -6.85 -12.99 11.86
C GLY A 99 -5.93 -12.14 10.99
N VAL A 100 -5.51 -10.98 11.50
CA VAL A 100 -4.57 -10.10 10.78
C VAL A 100 -3.19 -10.77 10.63
N SER A 101 -2.69 -11.49 11.63
CA SER A 101 -1.42 -12.20 11.54
C SER A 101 -1.45 -13.31 10.47
N VAL A 102 -2.56 -14.05 10.36
CA VAL A 102 -2.71 -15.08 9.32
C VAL A 102 -2.76 -14.43 7.93
N ILE A 103 -3.49 -13.31 7.78
CA ILE A 103 -3.51 -12.57 6.50
C ILE A 103 -2.10 -12.12 6.12
N LEU A 104 -1.38 -11.48 7.05
CA LEU A 104 -0.01 -11.02 6.81
C LEU A 104 0.95 -12.16 6.44
N LEU A 105 0.83 -13.33 7.11
CA LEU A 105 1.65 -14.52 6.83
C LEU A 105 1.55 -14.95 5.36
N VAL A 106 0.34 -14.82 4.75
CA VAL A 106 0.11 -15.26 3.37
C VAL A 106 0.30 -14.14 2.34
N THR A 107 0.30 -12.87 2.76
CA THR A 107 0.29 -11.72 1.86
C THR A 107 1.68 -11.40 1.31
N HIS A 108 2.66 -11.14 2.17
CA HIS A 108 3.96 -10.65 1.71
C HIS A 108 5.14 -11.14 2.59
N PRO A 109 6.29 -11.47 2.00
CA PRO A 109 7.48 -11.90 2.76
C PRO A 109 8.01 -10.81 3.72
N GLU A 110 7.84 -9.52 3.43
CA GLU A 110 8.21 -8.43 4.34
C GLU A 110 7.49 -8.48 5.70
N ALA A 111 6.39 -9.22 5.81
CA ALA A 111 5.72 -9.46 7.09
C ALA A 111 6.65 -10.07 8.14
N VAL A 112 7.73 -10.74 7.71
CA VAL A 112 8.78 -11.25 8.62
C VAL A 112 9.36 -10.14 9.48
N VAL A 113 9.66 -8.99 8.88
CA VAL A 113 10.25 -7.84 9.57
C VAL A 113 9.24 -7.24 10.55
N PHE A 114 7.99 -7.09 10.15
CA PHE A 114 6.93 -6.55 11.02
C PHE A 114 6.69 -7.48 12.22
N PHE A 115 6.60 -8.78 12.03
CA PHE A 115 6.43 -9.72 13.13
C PHE A 115 7.63 -9.72 14.08
N ALA A 116 8.86 -9.67 13.55
CA ALA A 116 10.07 -9.59 14.36
C ALA A 116 10.10 -8.31 15.21
N LEU A 117 9.80 -7.14 14.61
CA LEU A 117 9.73 -5.86 15.32
C LEU A 117 8.64 -5.86 16.39
N LEU A 118 7.44 -6.39 16.09
CA LEU A 118 6.36 -6.48 17.06
C LEU A 118 6.67 -7.46 18.19
N ALA A 119 7.34 -8.57 17.89
CA ALA A 119 7.83 -9.50 18.91
C ALA A 119 8.85 -8.82 19.83
N GLY A 120 9.82 -8.11 19.27
CA GLY A 120 10.79 -7.32 20.02
C GLY A 120 10.12 -6.26 20.88
N LEU A 121 9.13 -5.54 20.35
CA LEU A 121 8.35 -4.55 21.09
C LEU A 121 7.57 -5.19 22.26
N CYS A 122 6.94 -6.35 22.06
CA CYS A 122 6.30 -7.12 23.15
C CYS A 122 7.30 -7.46 24.25
N GLY A 123 8.49 -7.94 23.87
CA GLY A 123 9.58 -8.24 24.83
C GLY A 123 10.02 -6.98 25.60
N LEU A 124 10.21 -5.87 24.92
CA LEU A 124 10.57 -4.59 25.52
C LEU A 124 9.49 -4.10 26.49
N LEU A 125 8.22 -4.13 26.10
CA LEU A 125 7.10 -3.76 26.97
C LEU A 125 6.98 -4.70 28.19
N ALA A 126 7.28 -5.99 28.04
CA ALA A 126 7.32 -6.93 29.15
C ALA A 126 8.39 -6.58 30.16
N ILE A 127 9.53 -6.01 29.71
CA ILE A 127 10.63 -5.58 30.59
C ILE A 127 10.30 -4.25 31.26
N LEU A 128 9.80 -3.27 30.48
CA LEU A 128 9.67 -1.88 30.94
C LEU A 128 8.38 -1.59 31.73
N ARG A 129 7.29 -2.30 31.45
CA ARG A 129 5.95 -1.94 31.97
C ARG A 129 5.30 -2.97 32.86
N ALA A 130 5.66 -4.22 32.70
CA ALA A 130 4.87 -5.30 33.25
C ALA A 130 5.60 -6.08 34.33
N GLU A 131 4.88 -6.40 35.39
CA GLU A 131 5.29 -7.33 36.43
C GLU A 131 4.26 -8.47 36.52
N GLY A 132 4.70 -9.67 36.93
CA GLY A 132 3.81 -10.80 37.16
C GLY A 132 3.08 -11.33 35.93
N ALA A 133 1.76 -11.50 36.03
CA ALA A 133 0.91 -12.07 34.98
C ALA A 133 0.88 -11.26 33.65
N PRO A 134 0.80 -9.91 33.64
CA PRO A 134 0.90 -9.12 32.42
C PRO A 134 2.23 -9.32 31.68
N ARG A 135 3.35 -9.45 32.41
CA ARG A 135 4.66 -9.72 31.83
C ARG A 135 4.68 -11.05 31.10
N ARG A 136 4.17 -12.12 31.76
CA ARG A 136 4.09 -13.45 31.12
C ARG A 136 3.24 -13.42 29.87
N HIS A 137 2.12 -12.71 29.88
CA HIS A 137 1.23 -12.57 28.74
C HIS A 137 1.94 -11.90 27.55
N LEU A 138 2.65 -10.80 27.75
CA LEU A 138 3.44 -10.13 26.71
C LEU A 138 4.56 -11.02 26.18
N LEU A 139 5.25 -11.79 27.04
CA LEU A 139 6.28 -12.73 26.59
C LEU A 139 5.71 -13.88 25.75
N ILE A 140 4.53 -14.39 26.08
CA ILE A 140 3.84 -15.40 25.27
C ILE A 140 3.53 -14.81 23.89
N TRP A 141 3.04 -13.56 23.82
CA TRP A 141 2.79 -12.89 22.54
C TRP A 141 4.06 -12.60 21.76
N ALA A 142 5.15 -12.23 22.43
CA ALA A 142 6.45 -12.12 21.79
C ALA A 142 6.85 -13.43 21.12
N ALA A 143 6.68 -14.56 21.81
CA ALA A 143 6.97 -15.89 21.26
C ALA A 143 6.03 -16.25 20.08
N ILE A 144 4.73 -15.94 20.18
CA ILE A 144 3.75 -16.18 19.10
C ILE A 144 4.12 -15.35 17.86
N LEU A 145 4.40 -14.05 18.01
CA LEU A 145 4.78 -13.18 16.89
C LEU A 145 6.13 -13.58 16.29
N ALA A 146 7.09 -13.98 17.11
CA ALA A 146 8.35 -14.57 16.63
C ALA A 146 8.10 -15.88 15.86
N GLY A 147 7.14 -16.69 16.30
CA GLY A 147 6.69 -17.88 15.58
C GLY A 147 6.10 -17.55 14.22
N PHE A 148 5.26 -16.51 14.11
CA PHE A 148 4.75 -16.02 12.81
C PHE A 148 5.89 -15.51 11.92
N SER A 149 6.88 -14.81 12.47
CA SER A 149 8.07 -14.40 11.73
C SER A 149 8.82 -15.63 11.18
N GLY A 150 9.07 -16.63 12.00
CA GLY A 150 9.71 -17.89 11.60
C GLY A 150 8.90 -18.66 10.53
N LEU A 151 7.58 -18.70 10.66
CA LEU A 151 6.69 -19.31 9.64
C LEU A 151 6.74 -18.57 8.32
N THR A 152 6.85 -17.23 8.34
CA THR A 152 6.97 -16.43 7.11
C THR A 152 8.31 -16.73 6.41
N VAL A 153 9.41 -16.85 7.18
CA VAL A 153 10.71 -17.28 6.64
C VAL A 153 10.61 -18.68 6.04
N LEU A 154 10.01 -19.62 6.77
CA LEU A 154 9.86 -20.99 6.29
C LEU A 154 9.02 -21.05 5.01
N LYS A 155 7.90 -20.32 4.96
CA LYS A 155 7.07 -20.19 3.75
C LYS A 155 7.92 -19.68 2.58
N PHE A 156 8.70 -18.63 2.80
CA PHE A 156 9.57 -18.06 1.77
C PHE A 156 10.62 -19.08 1.29
N LEU A 157 11.28 -19.80 2.19
CA LEU A 157 12.29 -20.80 1.83
C LEU A 157 11.71 -21.98 1.00
N ILE A 158 10.41 -22.31 1.20
CA ILE A 158 9.77 -23.44 0.52
C ILE A 158 9.11 -22.99 -0.80
N PHE A 159 8.52 -21.79 -0.84
CA PHE A 159 7.64 -21.33 -1.90
C PHE A 159 8.09 -20.02 -2.55
N HIS A 160 9.39 -19.68 -2.50
CA HIS A 160 9.90 -18.49 -3.14
C HIS A 160 9.87 -18.61 -4.68
N THR A 161 9.59 -17.51 -5.34
CA THR A 161 9.74 -17.36 -6.79
C THR A 161 11.12 -16.78 -7.10
N GLU A 162 11.62 -16.97 -8.33
CA GLU A 162 12.87 -16.33 -8.79
C GLU A 162 12.79 -14.81 -8.61
N TYR A 163 11.65 -14.22 -8.91
CA TYR A 163 11.40 -12.79 -8.73
C TYR A 163 11.59 -12.33 -7.26
N GLU A 164 11.03 -13.08 -6.30
CA GLU A 164 11.16 -12.74 -4.87
C GLU A 164 12.61 -12.84 -4.40
N THR A 165 13.36 -13.80 -4.94
CA THR A 165 14.80 -13.96 -4.63
C THR A 165 15.60 -12.76 -5.11
N ASP A 166 15.36 -12.28 -6.33
CA ASP A 166 16.04 -11.13 -6.91
C ASP A 166 15.70 -9.83 -6.16
N GLN A 167 14.46 -9.69 -5.68
CA GLN A 167 14.03 -8.50 -4.93
C GLN A 167 14.62 -8.41 -3.51
N LEU A 168 15.05 -9.52 -2.93
CA LEU A 168 15.62 -9.57 -1.59
C LEU A 168 17.15 -9.42 -1.56
N THR A 169 17.78 -9.17 -2.68
CA THR A 169 19.23 -8.88 -2.70
C THR A 169 19.51 -7.49 -2.08
N ILE A 170 20.65 -7.37 -1.40
CA ILE A 170 21.08 -6.09 -0.80
C ILE A 170 21.24 -5.02 -1.87
N ASP A 171 21.70 -5.42 -3.05
CA ASP A 171 21.90 -4.49 -4.18
C ASP A 171 20.56 -3.92 -4.66
N THR A 172 19.53 -4.75 -4.82
CA THR A 172 18.17 -4.30 -5.17
C THR A 172 17.60 -3.38 -4.11
N LEU A 173 17.79 -3.69 -2.82
CA LEU A 173 17.39 -2.83 -1.72
C LEU A 173 18.09 -1.46 -1.76
N LEU A 174 19.39 -1.44 -2.03
CA LEU A 174 20.17 -0.20 -2.15
C LEU A 174 19.77 0.61 -3.39
N ASP A 175 19.49 -0.04 -4.51
CA ASP A 175 19.01 0.60 -5.74
C ASP A 175 17.66 1.28 -5.55
N HIS A 176 16.74 0.70 -4.76
CA HIS A 176 15.49 1.34 -4.37
C HIS A 176 15.70 2.65 -3.60
N PHE A 177 16.75 2.74 -2.76
CA PHE A 177 17.12 3.98 -2.08
C PHE A 177 17.84 4.99 -2.97
N GLN A 178 18.58 4.53 -3.98
CA GLN A 178 19.33 5.40 -4.91
C GLN A 178 18.45 5.96 -6.03
N ALA A 179 17.46 5.21 -6.49
CA ALA A 179 16.51 5.63 -7.51
C ALA A 179 15.54 6.73 -7.04
N ALA A 180 15.60 7.08 -5.76
CA ALA A 180 14.76 8.11 -5.19
C ALA A 180 15.11 9.49 -5.73
N VAL A 181 14.39 9.97 -6.70
CA VAL A 181 14.40 11.38 -7.07
C VAL A 181 13.64 12.16 -5.99
N TRP A 182 14.40 12.67 -5.06
CA TRP A 182 13.96 13.29 -3.81
C TRP A 182 13.47 14.74 -4.02
N GLY A 183 12.38 14.91 -4.70
CA GLY A 183 11.79 16.22 -4.89
C GLY A 183 10.55 16.46 -3.99
N LEU A 184 9.43 16.72 -4.64
CA LEU A 184 8.13 16.92 -3.99
C LEU A 184 7.75 15.80 -3.00
N PRO A 185 7.99 14.51 -3.29
CA PRO A 185 7.69 13.44 -2.37
C PRO A 185 8.41 13.55 -1.04
N LEU A 186 9.71 13.80 -1.04
CA LEU A 186 10.47 13.97 0.21
C LEU A 186 9.97 15.17 1.00
N ALA A 187 9.65 16.28 0.33
CA ALA A 187 9.08 17.44 0.98
C ALA A 187 7.72 17.11 1.63
N ALA A 188 6.84 16.33 0.94
CA ALA A 188 5.56 15.91 1.49
C ALA A 188 5.74 14.98 2.71
N ILE A 189 6.68 14.02 2.65
CA ILE A 189 7.05 13.16 3.80
C ILE A 189 7.56 14.04 4.96
N GLY A 190 8.50 14.94 4.71
CA GLY A 190 9.05 15.82 5.73
C GLY A 190 7.97 16.70 6.39
N CYS A 191 7.07 17.27 5.61
CA CYS A 191 5.94 18.03 6.12
C CYS A 191 4.99 17.14 6.94
N SER A 192 4.70 15.91 6.52
CA SER A 192 3.86 14.99 7.28
C SER A 192 4.49 14.61 8.63
N TRP A 193 5.80 14.37 8.67
CA TRP A 193 6.53 14.12 9.92
C TRP A 193 6.53 15.32 10.84
N LEU A 194 6.73 16.52 10.27
CA LEU A 194 6.67 17.76 11.04
C LEU A 194 5.28 17.97 11.65
N ALA A 195 4.22 17.67 10.91
CA ALA A 195 2.85 17.74 11.43
C ALA A 195 2.63 16.76 12.60
N GLY A 196 3.05 15.50 12.44
CA GLY A 196 2.95 14.49 13.49
C GLY A 196 3.78 14.85 14.72
N LEU A 197 5.02 15.30 14.53
CA LEU A 197 5.87 15.75 15.62
C LEU A 197 5.28 16.97 16.35
N ALA A 198 4.75 17.95 15.62
CA ALA A 198 4.10 19.12 16.18
C ALA A 198 2.86 18.74 16.99
N LEU A 199 2.02 17.83 16.50
CA LEU A 199 0.88 17.28 17.24
C LEU A 199 1.34 16.57 18.51
N PHE A 200 2.39 15.74 18.41
CA PHE A 200 2.98 15.05 19.56
C PHE A 200 3.49 16.03 20.61
N LEU A 201 4.31 17.02 20.23
CA LEU A 201 4.86 18.02 21.15
C LEU A 201 3.75 18.90 21.76
N ARG A 202 2.78 19.33 20.95
CA ARG A 202 1.62 20.08 21.43
C ARG A 202 0.88 19.33 22.53
N SER A 203 0.75 18.02 22.39
CA SER A 203 0.10 17.18 23.40
C SER A 203 0.91 17.10 24.71
N GLN A 204 2.21 17.44 24.70
CA GLN A 204 3.07 17.51 25.89
C GLN A 204 2.99 18.88 26.60
N LEU A 205 2.76 19.93 25.83
CA LEU A 205 2.87 21.31 26.29
C LEU A 205 1.49 21.80 26.73
N LYS A 206 1.29 21.97 28.06
CA LYS A 206 0.04 22.49 28.63
C LYS A 206 -0.10 23.98 28.37
N ASN A 207 -1.08 24.42 27.57
CA ASN A 207 -1.55 25.81 27.39
C ASN A 207 -0.46 26.90 27.33
N SER A 208 0.74 26.57 26.90
CA SER A 208 1.86 27.49 26.75
C SER A 208 1.86 28.14 25.36
N VAL A 209 2.60 29.22 25.20
CA VAL A 209 2.89 29.83 23.89
C VAL A 209 3.45 28.77 22.93
N ALA A 210 4.32 27.89 23.45
CA ALA A 210 4.88 26.78 22.67
C ALA A 210 3.81 25.82 22.14
N ALA A 211 2.77 25.52 22.93
CA ALA A 211 1.65 24.68 22.45
C ALA A 211 0.88 25.35 21.31
N LYS A 212 0.71 26.67 21.33
CA LYS A 212 0.09 27.43 20.23
C LYS A 212 0.97 27.42 18.99
N ILE A 213 2.28 27.60 19.14
CA ILE A 213 3.25 27.51 18.03
C ILE A 213 3.19 26.11 17.40
N CYS A 214 3.25 25.05 18.21
CA CYS A 214 3.09 23.68 17.70
C CYS A 214 1.78 23.49 16.94
N GLY A 215 0.67 24.07 17.42
CA GLY A 215 -0.62 23.99 16.71
C GLY A 215 -0.63 24.70 15.35
N VAL A 216 0.01 25.85 15.25
CA VAL A 216 0.18 26.56 13.97
C VAL A 216 1.09 25.76 13.03
N THR A 217 2.19 25.22 13.55
CA THR A 217 3.14 24.37 12.78
C THR A 217 2.45 23.10 12.27
N GLU A 218 1.66 22.42 13.11
CA GLU A 218 0.87 21.25 12.74
C GLU A 218 -0.06 21.56 11.56
N LEU A 219 -0.85 22.63 11.67
CA LEU A 219 -1.80 23.05 10.63
C LEU A 219 -1.08 23.41 9.34
N ALA A 220 -0.03 24.24 9.42
CA ALA A 220 0.75 24.66 8.26
C ALA A 220 1.41 23.45 7.56
N ALA A 221 1.96 22.52 8.33
CA ALA A 221 2.59 21.31 7.82
C ALA A 221 1.58 20.35 7.16
N LEU A 222 0.37 20.20 7.72
CA LEU A 222 -0.71 19.42 7.08
C LEU A 222 -1.18 20.05 5.78
N LEU A 223 -1.36 21.37 5.75
CA LEU A 223 -1.72 22.09 4.51
C LEU A 223 -0.62 21.96 3.46
N ALA A 224 0.64 22.10 3.85
CA ALA A 224 1.78 21.90 2.95
C ALA A 224 1.83 20.45 2.41
N THR A 225 1.64 19.45 3.27
CA THR A 225 1.55 18.05 2.86
C THR A 225 0.44 17.86 1.82
N GLY A 226 -0.76 18.36 2.10
CA GLY A 226 -1.90 18.27 1.19
C GLY A 226 -1.63 18.94 -0.17
N LEU A 227 -1.03 20.13 -0.16
CA LEU A 227 -0.67 20.86 -1.38
C LEU A 227 0.40 20.12 -2.19
N LEU A 228 1.44 19.63 -1.54
CA LEU A 228 2.52 18.89 -2.19
C LEU A 228 2.00 17.58 -2.80
N LEU A 229 1.17 16.83 -2.07
CA LEU A 229 0.54 15.62 -2.57
C LEU A 229 -0.43 15.91 -3.72
N PHE A 230 -1.17 17.01 -3.67
CA PHE A 230 -2.05 17.45 -4.75
C PHE A 230 -1.27 17.80 -6.02
N ILE A 231 -0.20 18.59 -5.89
CA ILE A 231 0.68 18.95 -7.02
C ILE A 231 1.29 17.67 -7.59
N TRP A 232 1.78 16.81 -6.75
CA TRP A 232 2.35 15.53 -7.11
C TRP A 232 1.34 14.63 -7.83
N ALA A 233 0.11 14.47 -7.33
CA ALA A 233 -0.93 13.65 -7.96
C ALA A 233 -1.38 14.18 -9.33
N ARG A 234 -1.17 15.48 -9.60
CA ARG A 234 -1.47 16.13 -10.90
C ARG A 234 -0.32 16.08 -11.89
N ASP A 235 0.90 15.87 -11.42
CA ASP A 235 2.07 15.87 -12.29
C ASP A 235 2.10 14.59 -13.14
N PRO A 236 1.98 14.69 -14.47
CA PRO A 236 2.08 13.51 -15.33
C PRO A 236 3.48 12.87 -15.33
N HIS A 237 4.52 13.62 -14.92
CA HIS A 237 5.87 13.09 -14.73
C HIS A 237 6.08 12.43 -13.37
N PHE A 238 5.14 12.55 -12.46
CA PHE A 238 5.13 11.95 -11.15
C PHE A 238 5.52 10.47 -11.19
N TRP A 239 5.00 9.79 -12.15
CA TRP A 239 5.09 8.36 -12.30
C TRP A 239 6.39 7.87 -12.98
N GLU A 240 7.08 8.73 -13.72
CA GLU A 240 8.42 8.44 -14.25
C GLU A 240 9.50 8.49 -13.16
N ARG A 241 9.23 9.22 -12.09
CA ARG A 241 10.16 9.48 -11.00
C ARG A 241 9.65 8.90 -9.68
N ALA A 242 8.74 7.94 -9.78
CA ALA A 242 8.18 7.33 -8.61
C ALA A 242 9.31 6.71 -7.78
N ILE A 243 9.50 7.26 -6.60
CA ILE A 243 10.07 6.53 -5.49
C ILE A 243 9.37 5.19 -5.49
N ASP A 244 10.12 4.11 -5.34
CA ASP A 244 9.50 2.83 -5.06
C ASP A 244 8.46 3.06 -3.97
N PHE A 245 7.20 2.75 -4.30
CA PHE A 245 6.08 2.99 -3.39
C PHE A 245 6.28 2.33 -2.02
N ARG A 246 7.03 1.24 -1.96
CA ARG A 246 7.42 0.58 -0.72
C ARG A 246 8.25 1.51 0.17
N THR A 247 9.25 2.17 -0.41
CA THR A 247 10.09 3.14 0.32
C THR A 247 9.27 4.33 0.80
N TRP A 248 8.35 4.83 -0.04
CA TRP A 248 7.41 5.89 0.36
C TRP A 248 6.56 5.49 1.56
N GLU A 249 5.95 4.32 1.50
CA GLU A 249 5.03 3.86 2.52
C GLU A 249 5.73 3.56 3.83
N LEU A 250 6.89 2.93 3.79
CA LEU A 250 7.72 2.71 4.95
C LEU A 250 8.17 4.04 5.55
N ALA A 251 8.73 4.93 4.73
CA ALA A 251 9.18 6.24 5.17
C ALA A 251 8.03 7.08 5.75
N SER A 252 6.84 7.00 5.17
CA SER A 252 5.67 7.74 5.66
C SER A 252 5.07 7.14 6.93
N SER A 253 5.05 5.81 7.07
CA SER A 253 4.36 5.14 8.19
C SER A 253 5.25 4.92 9.41
N MET A 254 6.53 4.57 9.24
CA MET A 254 7.40 4.21 10.36
C MET A 254 7.55 5.27 11.43
N PRO A 255 7.73 6.57 11.12
CA PRO A 255 7.83 7.59 12.16
C PRO A 255 6.58 7.71 13.01
N PHE A 256 5.39 7.53 12.41
CA PHE A 256 4.14 7.54 13.16
C PHE A 256 3.98 6.29 14.03
N MET A 257 4.50 5.13 13.61
CA MET A 257 4.60 3.95 14.47
C MET A 257 5.51 4.23 15.69
N GLY A 258 6.63 4.93 15.48
CA GLY A 258 7.48 5.42 16.55
C GLY A 258 6.75 6.36 17.50
N LEU A 259 6.06 7.38 16.95
CA LEU A 259 5.28 8.33 17.76
C LEU A 259 4.16 7.65 18.54
N ALA A 260 3.44 6.68 17.92
CA ALA A 260 2.43 5.87 18.61
C ALA A 260 3.05 5.12 19.79
N THR A 261 4.22 4.51 19.57
CA THR A 261 4.96 3.79 20.61
C THR A 261 5.31 4.73 21.76
N PHE A 262 5.92 5.88 21.50
CA PHE A 262 6.24 6.88 22.53
C PHE A 262 5.00 7.41 23.25
N ASP A 263 3.92 7.71 22.52
CA ASP A 263 2.67 8.19 23.08
C ASP A 263 1.99 7.15 23.98
N SER A 264 2.15 5.87 23.68
CA SER A 264 1.62 4.76 24.48
C SER A 264 2.25 4.65 25.87
N PHE A 265 3.45 5.22 26.09
CA PHE A 265 4.09 5.27 27.43
C PHE A 265 3.49 6.34 28.35
N ARG A 266 2.56 7.17 27.84
CA ARG A 266 1.89 8.16 28.65
C ARG A 266 0.76 7.53 29.49
N LYS A 267 0.57 8.12 30.66
CA LYS A 267 -0.59 7.75 31.49
C LYS A 267 -1.88 8.21 30.81
N PRO A 268 -2.90 7.32 30.68
CA PRO A 268 -4.18 7.64 30.01
C PRO A 268 -4.93 8.83 30.62
N GLU A 269 -4.74 9.07 31.92
CA GLU A 269 -5.38 10.14 32.69
C GLU A 269 -5.02 11.58 32.23
N ARG A 270 -4.02 11.71 31.36
CA ARG A 270 -3.55 13.04 30.88
C ARG A 270 -4.23 13.51 29.59
N HIS A 271 -5.06 12.69 28.96
CA HIS A 271 -5.78 13.11 27.74
C HIS A 271 -6.97 14.01 28.12
N THR A 272 -6.79 15.33 27.96
CA THR A 272 -7.86 16.31 28.18
C THR A 272 -8.81 16.35 26.97
N THR A 273 -10.04 16.82 27.18
CA THR A 273 -11.04 17.05 26.11
C THR A 273 -10.48 17.95 25.01
N ILE A 274 -9.62 18.90 25.36
CA ILE A 274 -8.96 19.82 24.42
C ILE A 274 -8.01 19.04 23.49
N GLN A 275 -7.24 18.08 24.00
CA GLN A 275 -6.34 17.25 23.19
C GLN A 275 -7.13 16.39 22.20
N TRP A 276 -8.25 15.84 22.65
CA TRP A 276 -9.13 15.06 21.77
C TRP A 276 -9.67 15.89 20.61
N ASN A 277 -10.12 17.12 20.86
CA ASN A 277 -10.61 18.01 19.81
C ASN A 277 -9.53 18.35 18.77
N HIS A 278 -8.27 18.53 19.21
CA HIS A 278 -7.16 18.77 18.27
C HIS A 278 -6.82 17.54 17.42
N GLN A 279 -6.78 16.35 18.04
CA GLN A 279 -6.58 15.11 17.31
C GLN A 279 -7.70 14.87 16.30
N LEU A 280 -8.95 15.17 16.67
CA LEU A 280 -10.09 15.07 15.77
C LEU A 280 -9.97 16.03 14.58
N LEU A 281 -9.51 17.26 14.80
CA LEU A 281 -9.25 18.24 13.73
C LEU A 281 -8.17 17.73 12.78
N ALA A 282 -7.02 17.28 13.30
CA ALA A 282 -5.95 16.71 12.50
C ALA A 282 -6.44 15.50 11.68
N GLY A 283 -7.18 14.59 12.30
CA GLY A 283 -7.78 13.45 11.62
C GLY A 283 -8.74 13.84 10.49
N ARG A 284 -9.57 14.87 10.70
CA ARG A 284 -10.46 15.41 9.65
C ARG A 284 -9.68 16.03 8.49
N MET A 285 -8.60 16.74 8.78
CA MET A 285 -7.75 17.32 7.74
C MET A 285 -7.07 16.23 6.91
N ILE A 286 -6.54 15.19 7.55
CA ILE A 286 -5.93 14.05 6.84
C ILE A 286 -6.98 13.36 5.97
N ALA A 287 -8.19 13.13 6.49
CA ALA A 287 -9.28 12.54 5.71
C ALA A 287 -9.65 13.41 4.48
N LEU A 288 -9.66 14.73 4.64
CA LEU A 288 -9.90 15.66 3.53
C LEU A 288 -8.77 15.60 2.49
N ILE A 289 -7.51 15.63 2.92
CA ILE A 289 -6.34 15.47 2.06
C ILE A 289 -6.47 14.14 1.29
N PHE A 290 -6.77 13.05 2.00
CA PHE A 290 -6.98 11.74 1.40
C PHE A 290 -8.04 11.79 0.30
N LEU A 291 -9.22 12.32 0.57
CA LEU A 291 -10.32 12.38 -0.39
C LEU A 291 -9.97 13.23 -1.61
N VAL A 292 -9.30 14.37 -1.42
CA VAL A 292 -8.90 15.26 -2.53
C VAL A 292 -7.86 14.58 -3.42
N VAL A 293 -6.81 14.01 -2.82
CA VAL A 293 -5.77 13.32 -3.59
C VAL A 293 -6.34 12.11 -4.33
N LEU A 294 -7.20 11.34 -3.66
CA LEU A 294 -7.90 10.20 -4.23
C LEU A 294 -8.76 10.61 -5.45
N ALA A 295 -9.50 11.70 -5.35
CA ALA A 295 -10.32 12.23 -6.44
C ALA A 295 -9.45 12.65 -7.64
N VAL A 296 -8.32 13.32 -7.39
CA VAL A 296 -7.37 13.72 -8.44
C VAL A 296 -6.77 12.49 -9.11
N GLN A 297 -6.32 11.51 -8.35
CA GLN A 297 -5.76 10.28 -8.90
C GLN A 297 -6.79 9.49 -9.70
N SER A 298 -8.03 9.38 -9.21
CA SER A 298 -9.13 8.73 -9.94
C SER A 298 -9.37 9.39 -11.30
N THR A 299 -9.39 10.73 -11.33
CA THR A 299 -9.61 11.50 -12.57
C THR A 299 -8.46 11.29 -13.56
N THR A 300 -7.23 11.29 -13.06
CA THR A 300 -6.03 11.03 -13.86
C THR A 300 -6.05 9.61 -14.42
N TRP A 301 -6.39 8.63 -13.59
CA TRP A 301 -6.50 7.23 -14.00
C TRP A 301 -7.59 7.03 -15.05
N PHE A 302 -8.77 7.61 -14.86
CA PHE A 302 -9.87 7.54 -15.82
C PHE A 302 -9.48 8.13 -17.17
N SER A 303 -8.89 9.32 -17.17
CA SER A 303 -8.38 9.96 -18.41
C SER A 303 -7.33 9.13 -19.13
N MET A 304 -6.46 8.45 -18.36
CA MET A 304 -5.48 7.54 -18.89
C MET A 304 -6.12 6.31 -19.54
N THR A 305 -7.04 5.68 -18.83
CA THR A 305 -7.77 4.50 -19.33
C THR A 305 -8.43 4.79 -20.67
N GLN A 306 -9.13 5.91 -20.78
CA GLN A 306 -9.74 6.35 -22.03
C GLN A 306 -8.70 6.50 -23.15
N ARG A 307 -7.56 7.14 -22.89
CA ARG A 307 -6.50 7.29 -23.90
C ARG A 307 -5.85 5.97 -24.31
N VAL A 308 -5.68 5.04 -23.37
CA VAL A 308 -5.20 3.68 -23.71
C VAL A 308 -6.21 2.99 -24.61
N GLN A 309 -7.49 3.05 -24.27
CA GLN A 309 -8.56 2.46 -25.06
C GLN A 309 -8.64 3.09 -26.47
N GLU A 310 -8.62 4.41 -26.59
CA GLU A 310 -8.55 5.12 -27.87
C GLU A 310 -7.34 4.67 -28.70
N THR A 311 -6.18 4.49 -28.04
CA THR A 311 -4.96 4.02 -28.72
C THR A 311 -5.13 2.60 -29.25
N LEU A 312 -5.73 1.70 -28.47
CA LEU A 312 -6.00 0.32 -28.89
C LEU A 312 -7.00 0.27 -30.05
N GLU A 313 -8.05 1.12 -30.03
CA GLU A 313 -9.09 1.16 -31.06
C GLU A 313 -8.61 1.77 -32.38
N THR A 314 -7.71 2.75 -32.31
CA THR A 314 -7.26 3.51 -33.50
C THR A 314 -5.96 3.00 -34.10
N SER A 315 -5.27 2.09 -33.44
CA SER A 315 -3.99 1.57 -33.94
C SER A 315 -4.15 0.69 -35.18
N PRO A 316 -3.37 0.90 -36.22
CA PRO A 316 -3.35 0.02 -37.38
C PRO A 316 -2.65 -1.32 -37.10
N THR A 317 -1.84 -1.41 -36.04
CA THR A 317 -1.04 -2.59 -35.68
C THR A 317 -1.60 -3.27 -34.45
N ALA A 318 -1.65 -4.60 -34.47
CA ALA A 318 -2.13 -5.39 -33.34
C ALA A 318 -1.21 -5.32 -32.12
N CYS A 319 0.09 -5.22 -32.36
CA CYS A 319 1.09 -5.01 -31.30
C CYS A 319 1.65 -3.58 -31.37
N ILE A 320 1.41 -2.83 -30.31
CA ILE A 320 1.80 -1.42 -30.21
C ILE A 320 2.98 -1.33 -29.23
N ASN A 321 4.13 -0.86 -29.71
CA ASN A 321 5.29 -0.66 -28.85
C ASN A 321 5.02 0.55 -27.94
N ILE A 322 5.18 0.39 -26.63
CA ILE A 322 5.02 1.45 -25.63
C ILE A 322 5.89 2.66 -25.96
N ALA A 323 7.09 2.46 -26.48
CA ALA A 323 8.00 3.53 -26.86
C ALA A 323 7.47 4.44 -27.99
N SER A 324 6.51 3.94 -28.81
CA SER A 324 5.85 4.74 -29.84
C SER A 324 4.78 5.68 -29.26
N ILE A 325 4.33 5.43 -28.05
CA ILE A 325 3.26 6.17 -27.38
C ILE A 325 3.89 7.21 -26.44
N LYS A 326 4.21 8.41 -27.00
CA LYS A 326 4.92 9.48 -26.26
C LYS A 326 4.30 9.89 -24.94
N TRP A 327 3.01 9.77 -24.77
CA TRP A 327 2.31 10.15 -23.55
C TRP A 327 2.27 9.01 -22.52
N LEU A 328 2.47 7.76 -22.95
CA LEU A 328 2.36 6.57 -22.09
C LEU A 328 3.62 6.37 -21.23
N GLY A 329 4.78 6.79 -21.71
CA GLY A 329 6.02 6.79 -20.91
C GLY A 329 5.96 7.69 -19.68
N ARG A 330 4.87 8.44 -19.50
CA ARG A 330 4.61 9.34 -18.37
C ARG A 330 3.60 8.79 -17.37
N ILE A 331 3.28 7.52 -17.44
CA ILE A 331 2.17 6.93 -16.68
C ILE A 331 2.66 5.90 -15.65
N PRO A 332 1.89 5.79 -14.53
CA PRO A 332 2.20 4.93 -13.41
C PRO A 332 2.11 3.43 -13.68
N VAL A 333 1.50 3.07 -14.78
CA VAL A 333 1.46 1.69 -15.20
C VAL A 333 2.88 1.37 -15.62
N GLY A 334 3.66 0.80 -14.73
CA GLY A 334 5.03 0.38 -15.01
C GLY A 334 5.10 -0.38 -16.32
N HIS A 335 6.23 -0.35 -16.98
CA HIS A 335 6.42 -1.06 -18.25
C HIS A 335 5.92 -2.52 -18.21
N TRP A 336 5.95 -3.14 -17.04
CA TRP A 336 5.51 -4.52 -16.81
C TRP A 336 4.00 -4.70 -16.70
N SER A 337 3.23 -3.69 -16.33
CA SER A 337 1.78 -3.82 -16.11
C SER A 337 0.94 -3.34 -17.29
N ILE A 338 1.51 -2.58 -18.23
CA ILE A 338 0.75 -2.04 -19.37
C ILE A 338 0.24 -3.15 -20.31
N THR A 339 1.02 -4.19 -20.48
CA THR A 339 0.65 -5.31 -21.34
C THR A 339 -0.63 -6.02 -20.87
N PRO A 340 -0.70 -6.56 -19.65
CA PRO A 340 -1.95 -7.13 -19.13
C PRO A 340 -3.08 -6.12 -19.03
N TYR A 341 -2.78 -4.85 -18.70
CA TYR A 341 -3.78 -3.80 -18.63
C TYR A 341 -4.41 -3.49 -20.00
N SER A 342 -3.62 -3.46 -21.06
CA SER A 342 -4.11 -3.25 -22.42
C SER A 342 -4.95 -4.42 -22.92
N LEU A 343 -4.60 -5.66 -22.58
CA LEU A 343 -5.43 -6.84 -22.86
C LEU A 343 -6.78 -6.74 -22.14
N TRP A 344 -6.78 -6.32 -20.92
CA TRP A 344 -7.98 -6.12 -20.12
C TRP A 344 -8.94 -5.09 -20.73
N LEU A 345 -8.41 -3.97 -21.19
CA LEU A 345 -9.20 -2.93 -21.86
C LEU A 345 -9.74 -3.37 -23.22
N GLY A 346 -9.10 -4.35 -23.86
CA GLY A 346 -9.56 -4.94 -25.11
C GLY A 346 -10.80 -5.84 -24.98
N GLY A 347 -11.28 -6.11 -23.76
CA GLY A 347 -12.45 -6.95 -23.49
C GLY A 347 -12.19 -8.44 -23.65
N GLU A 348 -13.24 -9.23 -23.85
CA GLU A 348 -13.17 -10.71 -23.92
C GLU A 348 -12.35 -11.21 -25.11
N GLN A 349 -12.34 -10.46 -26.21
CA GLN A 349 -11.60 -10.80 -27.43
C GLN A 349 -10.67 -9.65 -27.86
N PRO A 350 -9.57 -9.42 -27.14
CA PRO A 350 -8.67 -8.32 -27.46
C PRO A 350 -8.03 -8.52 -28.84
N THR A 351 -8.05 -7.49 -29.64
CA THR A 351 -7.46 -7.47 -30.99
C THR A 351 -6.15 -6.69 -31.05
N HIS A 352 -5.83 -5.95 -30.00
CA HIS A 352 -4.63 -5.13 -29.88
C HIS A 352 -4.01 -5.28 -28.49
N ILE A 353 -2.71 -5.08 -28.42
CA ILE A 353 -1.92 -5.13 -27.19
C ILE A 353 -0.87 -4.02 -27.19
N ILE A 354 -0.62 -3.43 -26.03
CA ILE A 354 0.52 -2.56 -25.84
C ILE A 354 1.63 -3.36 -25.16
N ALA A 355 2.74 -3.53 -25.86
CA ALA A 355 3.89 -4.28 -25.35
C ALA A 355 4.94 -3.37 -24.75
N SER A 356 5.55 -3.79 -23.65
CA SER A 356 6.69 -3.11 -23.03
C SER A 356 7.97 -3.45 -23.78
N GLY A 357 8.72 -2.40 -24.23
CA GLY A 357 10.02 -2.58 -24.87
C GLY A 357 9.96 -3.22 -26.24
N TYR A 358 10.94 -4.08 -26.52
CA TYR A 358 11.16 -4.72 -27.84
C TYR A 358 10.25 -5.94 -28.12
N GLN A 359 9.27 -6.18 -27.29
CA GLN A 359 8.44 -7.39 -27.35
C GLN A 359 7.61 -7.51 -28.63
N CYS A 360 7.31 -6.40 -29.31
CA CYS A 360 6.57 -6.44 -30.58
C CYS A 360 7.38 -7.03 -31.74
N ASP A 361 8.72 -6.95 -31.65
CA ASP A 361 9.63 -7.45 -32.69
C ASP A 361 10.12 -8.88 -32.39
N ASP A 362 9.77 -9.43 -31.24
CA ASP A 362 10.20 -10.75 -30.83
C ASP A 362 9.21 -11.80 -31.35
N SER A 363 9.70 -12.73 -32.21
CA SER A 363 8.92 -13.88 -32.69
C SER A 363 8.35 -14.74 -31.53
N ARG A 364 8.93 -14.62 -30.34
CA ARG A 364 8.42 -15.23 -29.11
C ARG A 364 7.15 -14.55 -28.58
N LEU A 365 6.82 -13.31 -29.00
CA LEU A 365 5.61 -12.64 -28.53
C LEU A 365 4.35 -13.47 -28.90
N ALA A 366 4.31 -14.08 -30.06
CA ALA A 366 3.22 -14.98 -30.46
C ALA A 366 3.10 -16.22 -29.54
N GLN A 367 4.22 -16.65 -28.95
CA GLN A 367 4.25 -17.71 -27.93
C GLN A 367 3.99 -17.14 -26.53
N GLN A 368 4.47 -15.93 -26.24
CA GLN A 368 4.36 -15.28 -24.94
C GLN A 368 3.04 -14.53 -24.73
N VAL A 369 2.31 -14.19 -25.80
CA VAL A 369 0.90 -13.76 -25.69
C VAL A 369 0.02 -14.88 -25.11
N GLY A 370 0.56 -16.07 -24.97
CA GLY A 370 0.04 -17.10 -24.08
C GLY A 370 0.24 -16.82 -22.60
N ILE A 371 0.73 -15.63 -22.21
CA ILE A 371 0.77 -15.14 -20.82
C ILE A 371 1.43 -16.13 -19.85
N THR A 372 2.49 -16.77 -20.29
CA THR A 372 3.15 -17.82 -19.50
C THR A 372 4.30 -17.32 -18.65
N SER A 373 4.70 -16.03 -18.77
CA SER A 373 5.92 -15.55 -18.13
C SER A 373 5.74 -14.91 -16.74
N TRP A 374 4.52 -14.78 -16.26
CA TRP A 374 4.24 -14.13 -14.98
C TRP A 374 3.22 -14.93 -14.18
N ASP A 375 3.47 -16.14 -13.75
CA ASP A 375 2.65 -16.92 -12.80
C ASP A 375 1.12 -16.66 -12.83
N TRP A 376 0.62 -16.20 -13.99
CA TRP A 376 -0.79 -15.98 -14.21
C TRP A 376 -1.44 -17.35 -14.30
N GLN A 377 -2.33 -17.61 -13.40
CA GLN A 377 -2.96 -18.92 -13.23
C GLN A 377 -3.74 -19.32 -14.49
N PRO A 378 -3.91 -20.62 -14.75
CA PRO A 378 -4.60 -21.15 -15.94
C PRO A 378 -6.00 -20.60 -16.21
N TRP A 379 -6.66 -20.04 -15.19
CA TRP A 379 -7.99 -19.45 -15.33
C TRP A 379 -8.03 -18.25 -16.29
N ASP A 380 -6.91 -17.56 -16.51
CA ASP A 380 -6.84 -16.43 -17.44
C ASP A 380 -6.93 -16.86 -18.89
N GLN A 381 -6.52 -18.09 -19.20
CA GLN A 381 -6.56 -18.64 -20.56
C GLN A 381 -7.99 -19.02 -21.00
N GLU A 382 -8.87 -19.33 -20.04
CA GLU A 382 -10.26 -19.70 -20.34
C GLU A 382 -11.18 -18.47 -20.50
N GLN A 383 -10.78 -17.31 -19.96
CA GLN A 383 -11.59 -16.10 -19.92
C GLN A 383 -11.25 -15.08 -21.02
N LEU A 384 -10.03 -15.11 -21.56
CA LEU A 384 -9.59 -14.24 -22.64
C LEU A 384 -9.36 -15.06 -23.90
N ASP A 385 -10.20 -14.86 -24.91
CA ASP A 385 -9.98 -15.44 -26.25
C ASP A 385 -8.94 -14.63 -27.02
N LEU A 386 -7.69 -15.06 -26.91
CA LEU A 386 -6.55 -14.44 -27.59
C LEU A 386 -6.36 -14.89 -29.05
N SER A 387 -7.27 -15.71 -29.59
CA SER A 387 -7.16 -16.29 -30.94
C SER A 387 -7.05 -15.21 -32.02
N LEU A 388 -7.89 -14.19 -31.96
CA LEU A 388 -7.90 -13.05 -32.89
C LEU A 388 -6.62 -12.23 -32.81
N LEU A 389 -6.14 -11.94 -31.59
CA LEU A 389 -4.90 -11.21 -31.37
C LEU A 389 -3.71 -11.97 -31.96
N LYS A 390 -3.59 -13.27 -31.65
CA LYS A 390 -2.53 -14.15 -32.19
C LYS A 390 -2.56 -14.20 -33.73
N GLN A 391 -3.77 -14.29 -34.32
CA GLN A 391 -3.93 -14.31 -35.77
C GLN A 391 -3.45 -12.98 -36.40
N LYS A 392 -3.84 -11.83 -35.84
CA LYS A 392 -3.41 -10.51 -36.33
C LYS A 392 -1.90 -10.33 -36.23
N ILE A 393 -1.29 -10.63 -35.09
CA ILE A 393 0.16 -10.53 -34.89
C ILE A 393 0.91 -11.42 -35.90
N ASN A 394 0.46 -12.67 -36.10
CA ASN A 394 1.07 -13.56 -37.07
C ASN A 394 0.96 -13.08 -38.53
N LEU A 395 -0.13 -12.39 -38.88
CA LEU A 395 -0.30 -11.77 -40.20
C LEU A 395 0.61 -10.55 -40.40
N GLU A 396 0.82 -9.76 -39.36
CA GLU A 396 1.71 -8.61 -39.40
C GLU A 396 3.19 -9.01 -39.48
N MET A 397 3.61 -10.07 -38.80
CA MET A 397 4.98 -10.59 -38.86
C MET A 397 5.31 -11.26 -40.23
N LYS A 398 4.31 -11.61 -41.03
CA LYS A 398 4.51 -12.20 -42.38
C LYS A 398 4.59 -11.14 -43.48
N ARG A 399 4.30 -9.90 -43.18
CA ARG A 399 4.41 -8.73 -44.08
C ARG A 399 5.75 -8.02 -43.92
#